data_875a8084b3120e0b7cfd376005773004
#
_entry.id   875a8084b3120e0b7cfd376005773004
#
_cell.length_a   1.000
_cell.length_b   1.000
_cell.length_c   1.000
_cell.angle_alpha   90.00
_cell.angle_beta   90.00
_cell.angle_gamma   90.00
#
_symmetry.space_group_name_H-M   'P 1'
#
loop_
_entity.id
_entity.type
_entity.pdbx_description
1 polymer ?
#
loop_
_entity_poly.entity_id
_entity_poly.type
_entity_poly.pdbx_seq_one_letter_code
_entity_poly.pdbx_strand_id
1 'polypeptide(L)'
;MKQPRKHTALLFIALGIIALLLLVIDMATGDTYIPVSKVWAVLTGGECDEMTRNILLSIRFIRVIVAALIGVALSVSGLQMQTVFQNPLADPYLLGVSSGAGLGVALFILGAPLLGWSEFPLLQSLGIVGSSWIGTAVILLGVAVISRKVKNILGVLIMGVMIGYVAGAIIQILQYLSSAEQLKMFTLWSMGSLGHITTTQLGIMTPMLCLGLLISIVCIKPLNLLLLGENYARTMGMNIKRSRTLIFISTALLTGTVTAFCGPVGFIGLAVPHVTRLLFNNADPRILAPATMLAGLISMLLCDIIAKKFLLPVNCITALLGVPVILWVIAKNLHGFK
;
A
#
# COMPACT_ATOMS: atom_id res chain seq x y z
N MET A 1 20.14 22.82 -2.01
CA MET A 1 19.47 24.11 -2.26
C MET A 1 17.97 23.91 -2.02
N LYS A 2 17.34 24.74 -1.12
CA LYS A 2 15.87 24.71 -0.94
C LYS A 2 15.23 25.33 -2.19
N GLN A 3 14.32 24.61 -2.85
CA GLN A 3 13.52 25.22 -3.92
C GLN A 3 12.73 26.43 -3.39
N PRO A 4 12.57 27.48 -4.18
CA PRO A 4 11.78 28.64 -3.78
C PRO A 4 10.35 28.20 -3.45
N ARG A 5 9.76 28.74 -2.37
CA ARG A 5 8.41 28.40 -1.89
C ARG A 5 7.34 28.44 -3.00
N LYS A 6 7.49 29.32 -3.97
CA LYS A 6 6.58 29.44 -5.13
C LYS A 6 6.58 28.18 -6.02
N HIS A 7 7.75 27.58 -6.26
CA HIS A 7 7.87 26.37 -7.08
C HIS A 7 7.23 25.16 -6.40
N THR A 8 7.42 25.01 -5.08
CA THR A 8 6.78 23.95 -4.30
C THR A 8 5.26 24.07 -4.32
N ALA A 9 4.71 25.29 -4.16
CA ALA A 9 3.26 25.50 -4.22
C ALA A 9 2.69 25.17 -5.62
N LEU A 10 3.40 25.56 -6.68
CA LEU A 10 2.99 25.28 -8.05
C LEU A 10 2.96 23.77 -8.35
N LEU A 11 3.92 23.01 -7.83
CA LEU A 11 3.93 21.55 -7.94
C LEU A 11 2.72 20.91 -7.21
N PHE A 12 2.38 21.39 -6.01
CA PHE A 12 1.19 20.89 -5.30
C PHE A 12 -0.09 21.17 -6.06
N ILE A 13 -0.23 22.38 -6.64
CA ILE A 13 -1.40 22.74 -7.46
C ILE A 13 -1.47 21.83 -8.70
N ALA A 14 -0.34 21.65 -9.41
CA ALA A 14 -0.29 20.79 -10.58
C ALA A 14 -0.66 19.34 -10.26
N LEU A 15 -0.10 18.75 -9.19
CA LEU A 15 -0.45 17.41 -8.74
C LEU A 15 -1.92 17.32 -8.32
N GLY A 16 -2.45 18.33 -7.64
CA GLY A 16 -3.86 18.38 -7.26
C GLY A 16 -4.79 18.38 -8.49
N ILE A 17 -4.48 19.18 -9.51
CA ILE A 17 -5.25 19.20 -10.75
C ILE A 17 -5.17 17.84 -11.47
N ILE A 18 -3.98 17.26 -11.58
CA ILE A 18 -3.79 15.94 -12.20
C ILE A 18 -4.57 14.87 -11.43
N ALA A 19 -4.55 14.89 -10.10
CA ALA A 19 -5.30 13.97 -9.27
C ALA A 19 -6.81 14.06 -9.53
N LEU A 20 -7.36 15.27 -9.57
CA LEU A 20 -8.78 15.49 -9.87
C LEU A 20 -9.17 15.03 -11.27
N LEU A 21 -8.34 15.33 -12.26
CA LEU A 21 -8.58 14.87 -13.64
C LEU A 21 -8.57 13.34 -13.72
N LEU A 22 -7.62 12.68 -13.08
CA LEU A 22 -7.52 11.22 -13.08
C LEU A 22 -8.68 10.56 -12.33
N LEU A 23 -9.18 11.14 -11.23
CA LEU A 23 -10.39 10.65 -10.55
C LEU A 23 -11.59 10.62 -11.51
N VAL A 24 -11.78 11.68 -12.28
CA VAL A 24 -12.89 11.75 -13.27
C VAL A 24 -12.68 10.76 -14.42
N ILE A 25 -11.45 10.68 -14.96
CA ILE A 25 -11.10 9.76 -16.04
C ILE A 25 -11.28 8.31 -15.59
N ASP A 26 -10.85 7.97 -14.39
CA ASP A 26 -10.95 6.63 -13.84
C ASP A 26 -12.41 6.22 -13.59
N MET A 27 -13.28 7.15 -13.19
CA MET A 27 -14.73 6.92 -13.13
C MET A 27 -15.36 6.71 -14.52
N ALA A 28 -14.87 7.41 -15.54
CA ALA A 28 -15.35 7.24 -16.92
C ALA A 28 -14.88 5.92 -17.54
N THR A 29 -13.72 5.41 -17.11
CA THR A 29 -13.08 4.18 -17.65
C THR A 29 -13.62 2.93 -16.95
N GLY A 30 -13.85 1.88 -17.72
CA GLY A 30 -14.30 0.55 -17.25
C GLY A 30 -14.56 -0.33 -18.46
N ASP A 31 -15.17 -1.51 -18.27
CA ASP A 31 -15.52 -2.46 -19.34
C ASP A 31 -16.37 -1.79 -20.43
N THR A 32 -17.24 -0.87 -20.03
CA THR A 32 -17.99 0.02 -20.92
C THR A 32 -17.55 1.45 -20.66
N TYR A 33 -17.30 2.21 -21.72
CA TYR A 33 -17.01 3.64 -21.61
C TYR A 33 -18.25 4.43 -21.25
N ILE A 34 -18.21 5.21 -20.17
CA ILE A 34 -19.27 6.15 -19.79
C ILE A 34 -18.75 7.57 -20.05
N PRO A 35 -19.44 8.37 -20.88
CA PRO A 35 -19.03 9.74 -21.16
C PRO A 35 -18.87 10.58 -19.88
N VAL A 36 -17.87 11.44 -19.84
CA VAL A 36 -17.58 12.32 -18.70
C VAL A 36 -18.79 13.21 -18.36
N SER A 37 -19.61 13.59 -19.35
CA SER A 37 -20.85 14.33 -19.14
C SER A 37 -21.85 13.59 -18.24
N LYS A 38 -22.00 12.26 -18.42
CA LYS A 38 -22.85 11.43 -17.55
C LYS A 38 -22.24 11.25 -16.16
N VAL A 39 -20.91 11.12 -16.05
CA VAL A 39 -20.21 11.09 -14.75
C VAL A 39 -20.50 12.39 -13.99
N TRP A 40 -20.38 13.53 -14.65
CA TRP A 40 -20.66 14.84 -14.07
C TRP A 40 -22.14 14.98 -13.67
N ALA A 41 -23.08 14.59 -14.54
CA ALA A 41 -24.50 14.60 -14.23
C ALA A 41 -24.82 13.80 -12.95
N VAL A 42 -24.27 12.59 -12.82
CA VAL A 42 -24.50 11.76 -11.62
C VAL A 42 -23.91 12.41 -10.37
N LEU A 43 -22.70 13.00 -10.44
CA LEU A 43 -22.05 13.66 -9.28
C LEU A 43 -22.77 14.95 -8.85
N THR A 44 -23.41 15.66 -9.78
CA THR A 44 -24.16 16.91 -9.50
C THR A 44 -25.65 16.70 -9.27
N GLY A 45 -26.15 15.46 -9.29
CA GLY A 45 -27.57 15.14 -9.10
C GLY A 45 -28.43 15.38 -10.33
N GLY A 46 -27.84 15.49 -11.52
CA GLY A 46 -28.54 15.64 -12.81
C GLY A 46 -29.20 14.33 -13.26
N GLU A 47 -29.99 14.46 -14.37
CA GLU A 47 -30.70 13.32 -14.96
C GLU A 47 -29.72 12.33 -15.59
N CYS A 48 -29.86 11.06 -15.23
CA CYS A 48 -29.13 9.94 -15.79
C CYS A 48 -29.99 8.67 -15.70
N ASP A 49 -29.82 7.76 -16.64
CA ASP A 49 -30.46 6.45 -16.58
C ASP A 49 -30.05 5.70 -15.29
N GLU A 50 -31.00 5.01 -14.67
CA GLU A 50 -30.82 4.36 -13.38
C GLU A 50 -29.71 3.30 -13.40
N MET A 51 -29.57 2.57 -14.50
CA MET A 51 -28.52 1.58 -14.70
C MET A 51 -27.12 2.22 -14.66
N THR A 52 -26.91 3.30 -15.42
CA THR A 52 -25.62 4.04 -15.43
C THR A 52 -25.32 4.64 -14.07
N ARG A 53 -26.33 5.20 -13.39
CA ARG A 53 -26.17 5.74 -12.04
C ARG A 53 -25.72 4.67 -11.04
N ASN A 54 -26.34 3.50 -11.07
CA ASN A 54 -25.99 2.40 -10.20
C ASN A 54 -24.57 1.89 -10.48
N ILE A 55 -24.17 1.74 -11.74
CA ILE A 55 -22.79 1.35 -12.12
C ILE A 55 -21.78 2.38 -11.60
N LEU A 56 -22.07 3.67 -11.80
CA LEU A 56 -21.17 4.73 -11.37
C LEU A 56 -21.01 4.80 -9.85
N LEU A 57 -22.11 4.76 -9.09
CA LEU A 57 -22.07 4.95 -7.63
C LEU A 57 -21.70 3.69 -6.87
N SER A 58 -22.22 2.52 -7.28
CA SER A 58 -22.05 1.29 -6.50
C SER A 58 -20.80 0.48 -6.89
N ILE A 59 -20.25 0.69 -8.08
CA ILE A 59 -19.10 -0.07 -8.56
C ILE A 59 -17.90 0.85 -8.79
N ARG A 60 -18.02 1.85 -9.69
CA ARG A 60 -16.87 2.64 -10.11
C ARG A 60 -16.40 3.62 -9.04
N PHE A 61 -17.31 4.33 -8.41
CA PHE A 61 -16.99 5.29 -7.35
C PHE A 61 -16.26 4.60 -6.19
N ILE A 62 -16.76 3.44 -5.75
CA ILE A 62 -16.11 2.65 -4.69
C ILE A 62 -14.69 2.26 -5.13
N ARG A 63 -14.52 1.73 -6.33
CA ARG A 63 -13.21 1.31 -6.85
C ARG A 63 -12.22 2.46 -6.96
N VAL A 64 -12.65 3.62 -7.43
CA VAL A 64 -11.82 4.84 -7.54
C VAL A 64 -11.37 5.32 -6.15
N ILE A 65 -12.28 5.34 -5.16
CA ILE A 65 -11.93 5.69 -3.77
C ILE A 65 -10.91 4.68 -3.21
N VAL A 66 -11.13 3.39 -3.43
CA VAL A 66 -10.22 2.34 -2.99
C VAL A 66 -8.83 2.54 -3.62
N ALA A 67 -8.75 2.79 -4.94
CA ALA A 67 -7.49 3.07 -5.63
C ALA A 67 -6.77 4.29 -5.01
N ALA A 68 -7.51 5.38 -4.78
CA ALA A 68 -6.96 6.59 -4.16
C ALA A 68 -6.40 6.31 -2.75
N LEU A 69 -7.17 5.61 -1.91
CA LEU A 69 -6.77 5.26 -0.55
C LEU A 69 -5.53 4.34 -0.52
N ILE A 70 -5.46 3.34 -1.41
CA ILE A 70 -4.31 2.46 -1.54
C ILE A 70 -3.07 3.25 -1.94
N GLY A 71 -3.18 4.10 -2.96
CA GLY A 71 -2.08 4.93 -3.43
C GLY A 71 -1.50 5.80 -2.32
N VAL A 72 -2.36 6.46 -1.54
CA VAL A 72 -1.98 7.26 -0.37
C VAL A 72 -1.32 6.39 0.71
N ALA A 73 -1.95 5.28 1.08
CA ALA A 73 -1.50 4.43 2.18
C ALA A 73 -0.13 3.80 1.90
N LEU A 74 0.03 3.17 0.73
CA LEU A 74 1.28 2.50 0.36
C LEU A 74 2.43 3.49 0.16
N SER A 75 2.18 4.64 -0.46
CA SER A 75 3.23 5.64 -0.68
C SER A 75 3.74 6.26 0.62
N VAL A 76 2.85 6.54 1.58
CA VAL A 76 3.23 7.03 2.91
C VAL A 76 4.00 5.98 3.70
N SER A 77 3.54 4.74 3.70
CA SER A 77 4.25 3.65 4.38
C SER A 77 5.62 3.39 3.76
N GLY A 78 5.75 3.51 2.43
CA GLY A 78 7.03 3.46 1.75
C GLY A 78 7.99 4.58 2.18
N LEU A 79 7.50 5.82 2.26
CA LEU A 79 8.28 6.95 2.74
C LEU A 79 8.79 6.71 4.17
N GLN A 80 7.95 6.17 5.05
CA GLN A 80 8.30 5.81 6.42
C GLN A 80 9.42 4.76 6.46
N MET A 81 9.28 3.67 5.69
CA MET A 81 10.27 2.58 5.68
C MET A 81 11.60 3.05 5.10
N GLN A 82 11.60 3.75 3.98
CA GLN A 82 12.83 4.30 3.38
C GLN A 82 13.58 5.22 4.35
N THR A 83 12.85 6.00 5.15
CA THR A 83 13.46 6.90 6.14
C THR A 83 14.00 6.16 7.35
N VAL A 84 13.25 5.19 7.90
CA VAL A 84 13.67 4.42 9.10
C VAL A 84 14.87 3.53 8.80
N PHE A 85 14.89 2.87 7.63
CA PHE A 85 15.98 2.00 7.22
C PHE A 85 17.15 2.76 6.56
N GLN A 86 16.99 4.07 6.34
CA GLN A 86 17.95 4.90 5.59
C GLN A 86 18.35 4.25 4.26
N ASN A 87 17.38 3.59 3.63
CA ASN A 87 17.55 2.86 2.40
C ASN A 87 16.42 3.23 1.42
N PRO A 88 16.75 3.83 0.27
CA PRO A 88 15.74 4.22 -0.72
C PRO A 88 15.01 3.03 -1.35
N LEU A 89 15.52 1.82 -1.20
CA LEU A 89 14.92 0.58 -1.68
C LEU A 89 14.13 -0.16 -0.60
N ALA A 90 13.95 0.43 0.59
CA ALA A 90 13.14 -0.17 1.63
C ALA A 90 11.66 -0.12 1.26
N ASP A 91 11.04 -1.29 1.09
CA ASP A 91 9.63 -1.48 0.82
C ASP A 91 8.86 -1.72 2.13
N PRO A 92 7.63 -1.24 2.28
CA PRO A 92 6.81 -1.50 3.47
C PRO A 92 6.55 -2.99 3.73
N TYR A 93 6.62 -3.83 2.71
CA TYR A 93 6.44 -5.27 2.83
C TYR A 93 7.65 -6.01 3.41
N LEU A 94 8.83 -5.38 3.49
CA LEU A 94 10.05 -5.98 4.06
C LEU A 94 9.91 -6.39 5.53
N LEU A 95 8.93 -5.84 6.26
CA LEU A 95 8.60 -6.27 7.62
C LEU A 95 7.83 -7.61 7.68
N GLY A 96 7.62 -8.28 6.55
CA GLY A 96 6.86 -9.52 6.48
C GLY A 96 5.33 -9.36 6.48
N VAL A 97 4.83 -8.13 6.34
CA VAL A 97 3.38 -7.84 6.31
C VAL A 97 2.67 -8.64 5.22
N SER A 98 3.20 -8.60 3.99
CA SER A 98 2.61 -9.34 2.87
C SER A 98 2.69 -10.86 3.06
N SER A 99 3.82 -11.36 3.58
CA SER A 99 3.99 -12.79 3.85
C SER A 99 3.06 -13.27 4.96
N GLY A 100 2.85 -12.45 6.00
CA GLY A 100 1.89 -12.71 7.06
C GLY A 100 0.45 -12.74 6.54
N ALA A 101 0.07 -11.74 5.76
CA ALA A 101 -1.23 -11.68 5.09
C ALA A 101 -1.46 -12.92 4.22
N GLY A 102 -0.47 -13.24 3.37
CA GLY A 102 -0.51 -14.41 2.49
C GLY A 102 -0.61 -15.73 3.26
N LEU A 103 0.11 -15.88 4.37
CA LEU A 103 0.04 -17.06 5.22
C LEU A 103 -1.35 -17.20 5.86
N GLY A 104 -1.92 -16.13 6.38
CA GLY A 104 -3.27 -16.14 6.95
C GLY A 104 -4.32 -16.57 5.92
N VAL A 105 -4.25 -16.01 4.72
CA VAL A 105 -5.18 -16.36 3.62
C VAL A 105 -4.92 -17.77 3.10
N ALA A 106 -3.66 -18.21 3.00
CA ALA A 106 -3.32 -19.58 2.61
C ALA A 106 -3.87 -20.59 3.62
N LEU A 107 -3.73 -20.33 4.91
CA LEU A 107 -4.31 -21.18 5.96
C LEU A 107 -5.84 -21.22 5.87
N PHE A 108 -6.49 -20.13 5.51
CA PHE A 108 -7.94 -20.07 5.34
C PHE A 108 -8.40 -20.78 4.07
N ILE A 109 -7.84 -20.49 2.90
CA ILE A 109 -8.31 -21.03 1.61
C ILE A 109 -7.80 -22.46 1.39
N LEU A 110 -6.51 -22.71 1.67
CA LEU A 110 -5.83 -23.96 1.34
C LEU A 110 -5.78 -24.91 2.54
N GLY A 111 -5.52 -24.38 3.74
CA GLY A 111 -5.30 -25.16 4.94
C GLY A 111 -6.57 -25.61 5.63
N ALA A 112 -7.61 -24.78 5.71
CA ALA A 112 -8.82 -25.09 6.44
C ALA A 112 -9.54 -26.37 5.94
N PRO A 113 -9.68 -26.61 4.63
CA PRO A 113 -10.24 -27.86 4.13
C PRO A 113 -9.37 -29.07 4.44
N LEU A 114 -8.03 -28.95 4.36
CA LEU A 114 -7.08 -30.03 4.65
C LEU A 114 -7.11 -30.42 6.13
N LEU A 115 -7.35 -29.46 7.02
CA LEU A 115 -7.37 -29.65 8.47
C LEU A 115 -8.80 -29.97 9.01
N GLY A 116 -9.80 -30.02 8.15
CA GLY A 116 -11.19 -30.20 8.54
C GLY A 116 -11.78 -29.00 9.29
N TRP A 117 -11.20 -27.83 9.14
CA TRP A 117 -11.61 -26.60 9.84
C TRP A 117 -12.61 -25.74 9.05
N SER A 118 -12.97 -26.16 7.85
CA SER A 118 -13.91 -25.43 6.98
C SER A 118 -15.31 -25.22 7.61
N GLU A 119 -15.72 -26.06 8.55
CA GLU A 119 -17.02 -25.99 9.22
C GLU A 119 -17.00 -25.11 10.50
N PHE A 120 -15.85 -24.60 10.93
CA PHE A 120 -15.77 -23.75 12.11
C PHE A 120 -16.43 -22.37 11.85
N PRO A 121 -17.53 -22.01 12.58
CA PRO A 121 -18.26 -20.76 12.32
C PRO A 121 -17.39 -19.51 12.47
N LEU A 122 -16.42 -19.52 13.39
CA LEU A 122 -15.50 -18.42 13.59
C LEU A 122 -14.61 -18.19 12.35
N LEU A 123 -14.11 -19.28 11.75
CA LEU A 123 -13.26 -19.20 10.57
C LEU A 123 -14.06 -18.70 9.36
N GLN A 124 -15.28 -19.18 9.19
CA GLN A 124 -16.19 -18.70 8.14
C GLN A 124 -16.53 -17.21 8.31
N SER A 125 -16.76 -16.74 9.55
CA SER A 125 -17.06 -15.33 9.84
C SER A 125 -15.87 -14.40 9.61
N LEU A 126 -14.64 -14.86 9.84
CA LEU A 126 -13.42 -14.09 9.58
C LEU A 126 -13.19 -13.85 8.09
N GLY A 127 -13.46 -14.86 7.25
CA GLY A 127 -13.22 -14.79 5.81
C GLY A 127 -11.76 -14.49 5.44
N ILE A 128 -11.54 -14.15 4.20
CA ILE A 128 -10.21 -13.82 3.65
C ILE A 128 -9.60 -12.61 4.36
N VAL A 129 -10.39 -11.54 4.58
CA VAL A 129 -9.92 -10.29 5.18
C VAL A 129 -9.45 -10.49 6.62
N GLY A 130 -10.27 -11.16 7.45
CA GLY A 130 -9.93 -11.42 8.84
C GLY A 130 -8.71 -12.33 8.99
N SER A 131 -8.63 -13.38 8.17
CA SER A 131 -7.49 -14.31 8.15
C SER A 131 -6.20 -13.62 7.73
N SER A 132 -6.25 -12.74 6.72
CA SER A 132 -5.14 -11.89 6.29
C SER A 132 -4.65 -10.98 7.42
N TRP A 133 -5.56 -10.35 8.15
CA TRP A 133 -5.23 -9.47 9.28
C TRP A 133 -4.57 -10.23 10.42
N ILE A 134 -5.10 -11.41 10.77
CA ILE A 134 -4.52 -12.26 11.82
C ILE A 134 -3.11 -12.69 11.41
N GLY A 135 -2.92 -13.17 10.18
CA GLY A 135 -1.61 -13.56 9.67
C GLY A 135 -0.60 -12.40 9.70
N THR A 136 -1.02 -11.20 9.28
CA THR A 136 -0.21 -9.97 9.38
C THR A 136 0.16 -9.66 10.83
N ALA A 137 -0.81 -9.70 11.75
CA ALA A 137 -0.57 -9.41 13.15
C ALA A 137 0.40 -10.41 13.80
N VAL A 138 0.26 -11.70 13.52
CA VAL A 138 1.14 -12.76 14.02
C VAL A 138 2.59 -12.54 13.58
N ILE A 139 2.82 -12.27 12.28
CA ILE A 139 4.16 -12.02 11.77
C ILE A 139 4.75 -10.75 12.36
N LEU A 140 3.99 -9.65 12.43
CA LEU A 140 4.47 -8.39 13.02
C LEU A 140 4.77 -8.51 14.50
N LEU A 141 3.96 -9.25 15.27
CA LEU A 141 4.24 -9.56 16.66
C LEU A 141 5.52 -10.37 16.79
N GLY A 142 5.73 -11.39 15.93
CA GLY A 142 6.95 -12.16 15.86
C GLY A 142 8.17 -11.27 15.62
N VAL A 143 8.11 -10.41 14.60
CA VAL A 143 9.18 -9.43 14.30
C VAL A 143 9.38 -8.47 15.48
N ALA A 144 8.31 -7.96 16.10
CA ALA A 144 8.41 -7.04 17.22
C ALA A 144 9.05 -7.68 18.46
N VAL A 145 8.71 -8.93 18.77
CA VAL A 145 9.31 -9.67 19.92
C VAL A 145 10.80 -9.91 19.68
N ILE A 146 11.17 -10.38 18.48
CA ILE A 146 12.56 -10.69 18.16
C ILE A 146 13.38 -9.39 18.05
N SER A 147 12.83 -8.33 17.50
CA SER A 147 13.50 -7.03 17.35
C SER A 147 13.89 -6.38 18.69
N ARG A 148 13.22 -6.74 19.79
CA ARG A 148 13.61 -6.25 21.14
C ARG A 148 15.03 -6.65 21.53
N LYS A 149 15.53 -7.78 21.01
CA LYS A 149 16.89 -8.30 21.27
C LYS A 149 17.91 -7.79 20.26
N VAL A 150 17.48 -7.22 19.13
CA VAL A 150 18.35 -6.77 18.04
C VAL A 150 18.59 -5.27 18.15
N LYS A 151 19.86 -4.89 18.30
CA LYS A 151 20.24 -3.48 18.44
C LYS A 151 20.31 -2.75 17.08
N ASN A 152 20.60 -3.47 16.00
CA ASN A 152 20.78 -2.91 14.68
C ASN A 152 19.50 -2.99 13.86
N ILE A 153 19.11 -1.88 13.21
CA ILE A 153 17.92 -1.79 12.37
C ILE A 153 17.99 -2.74 11.16
N LEU A 154 19.17 -2.95 10.58
CA LEU A 154 19.37 -3.91 9.49
C LEU A 154 19.08 -5.35 9.93
N GLY A 155 19.40 -5.69 11.20
CA GLY A 155 19.03 -6.99 11.76
C GLY A 155 17.53 -7.21 11.82
N VAL A 156 16.75 -6.17 12.14
CA VAL A 156 15.28 -6.25 12.13
C VAL A 156 14.76 -6.49 10.71
N LEU A 157 15.34 -5.81 9.72
CA LEU A 157 15.00 -6.00 8.32
C LEU A 157 15.27 -7.46 7.86
N ILE A 158 16.47 -7.96 8.14
CA ILE A 158 16.86 -9.34 7.78
C ILE A 158 15.90 -10.35 8.44
N MET A 159 15.53 -10.14 9.70
CA MET A 159 14.56 -11.00 10.38
C MET A 159 13.18 -10.98 9.74
N GLY A 160 12.68 -9.80 9.37
CA GLY A 160 11.41 -9.70 8.63
C GLY A 160 11.42 -10.50 7.34
N VAL A 161 12.51 -10.42 6.59
CA VAL A 161 12.72 -11.17 5.35
C VAL A 161 12.81 -12.69 5.62
N MET A 162 13.55 -13.11 6.64
CA MET A 162 13.68 -14.54 6.99
C MET A 162 12.36 -15.16 7.44
N ILE A 163 11.60 -14.45 8.28
CA ILE A 163 10.25 -14.87 8.68
C ILE A 163 9.34 -14.94 7.43
N GLY A 164 9.48 -14.01 6.51
CA GLY A 164 8.77 -14.02 5.23
C GLY A 164 9.08 -15.27 4.40
N TYR A 165 10.33 -15.71 4.34
CA TYR A 165 10.71 -16.97 3.66
C TYR A 165 10.10 -18.21 4.34
N VAL A 166 10.07 -18.26 5.67
CA VAL A 166 9.40 -19.37 6.39
C VAL A 166 7.93 -19.40 6.07
N ALA A 167 7.24 -18.24 6.12
CA ALA A 167 5.83 -18.14 5.74
C ALA A 167 5.61 -18.57 4.28
N GLY A 168 6.48 -18.14 3.37
CA GLY A 168 6.46 -18.55 1.96
C GLY A 168 6.60 -20.05 1.76
N ALA A 169 7.50 -20.71 2.50
CA ALA A 169 7.66 -22.16 2.45
C ALA A 169 6.41 -22.90 2.92
N ILE A 170 5.76 -22.42 3.99
CA ILE A 170 4.47 -23.01 4.47
C ILE A 170 3.38 -22.82 3.40
N ILE A 171 3.28 -21.64 2.79
CA ILE A 171 2.34 -21.37 1.70
C ILE A 171 2.56 -22.34 0.54
N GLN A 172 3.80 -22.58 0.12
CA GLN A 172 4.14 -23.51 -0.96
C GLN A 172 3.72 -24.97 -0.63
N ILE A 173 3.92 -25.40 0.61
CA ILE A 173 3.45 -26.72 1.06
C ILE A 173 1.93 -26.81 0.97
N LEU A 174 1.20 -25.80 1.45
CA LEU A 174 -0.25 -25.76 1.36
C LEU A 174 -0.75 -25.76 -0.09
N GLN A 175 -0.09 -25.01 -0.97
CA GLN A 175 -0.41 -24.98 -2.40
C GLN A 175 -0.21 -26.36 -3.07
N TYR A 176 0.85 -27.07 -2.71
CA TYR A 176 1.14 -28.39 -3.25
C TYR A 176 0.08 -29.43 -2.83
N LEU A 177 -0.46 -29.33 -1.62
CA LEU A 177 -1.45 -30.24 -1.06
C LEU A 177 -2.90 -29.88 -1.45
N SER A 178 -3.13 -28.73 -2.08
CA SER A 178 -4.47 -28.18 -2.34
C SER A 178 -5.06 -28.65 -3.66
N SER A 179 -6.40 -28.53 -3.77
CA SER A 179 -7.11 -28.73 -5.03
C SER A 179 -6.83 -27.59 -6.03
N ALA A 180 -7.03 -27.86 -7.33
CA ALA A 180 -6.84 -26.86 -8.39
C ALA A 180 -7.73 -25.62 -8.19
N GLU A 181 -8.95 -25.79 -7.66
CA GLU A 181 -9.90 -24.71 -7.41
C GLU A 181 -9.43 -23.79 -6.28
N GLN A 182 -8.98 -24.35 -5.17
CA GLN A 182 -8.41 -23.60 -4.05
C GLN A 182 -7.15 -22.86 -4.45
N LEU A 183 -6.27 -23.52 -5.20
CA LEU A 183 -5.05 -22.89 -5.74
C LEU A 183 -5.39 -21.70 -6.64
N LYS A 184 -6.41 -21.84 -7.52
CA LYS A 184 -6.90 -20.74 -8.35
C LYS A 184 -7.42 -19.56 -7.51
N MET A 185 -8.23 -19.83 -6.47
CA MET A 185 -8.74 -18.78 -5.57
C MET A 185 -7.61 -18.02 -4.87
N PHE A 186 -6.63 -18.75 -4.30
CA PHE A 186 -5.48 -18.14 -3.65
C PHE A 186 -4.62 -17.32 -4.63
N THR A 187 -4.40 -17.84 -5.85
CA THR A 187 -3.63 -17.16 -6.89
C THR A 187 -4.31 -15.86 -7.31
N LEU A 188 -5.62 -15.86 -7.54
CA LEU A 188 -6.38 -14.66 -7.88
C LEU A 188 -6.31 -13.61 -6.78
N TRP A 189 -6.41 -14.01 -5.50
CA TRP A 189 -6.24 -13.10 -4.38
C TRP A 189 -4.82 -12.50 -4.35
N SER A 190 -3.79 -13.33 -4.58
CA SER A 190 -2.39 -12.90 -4.55
C SER A 190 -2.00 -11.93 -5.68
N MET A 191 -2.79 -11.89 -6.75
CA MET A 191 -2.60 -10.94 -7.85
C MET A 191 -3.11 -9.52 -7.55
N GLY A 192 -3.86 -9.35 -6.46
CA GLY A 192 -4.45 -8.08 -6.07
C GLY A 192 -5.64 -7.65 -6.93
N SER A 193 -6.70 -7.18 -6.29
CA SER A 193 -7.90 -6.70 -6.97
C SER A 193 -8.53 -5.53 -6.24
N LEU A 194 -8.99 -4.52 -7.00
CA LEU A 194 -9.72 -3.36 -6.49
C LEU A 194 -11.23 -3.47 -6.73
N GLY A 195 -11.65 -4.40 -7.59
CA GLY A 195 -13.03 -4.46 -8.09
C GLY A 195 -14.02 -5.20 -7.20
N HIS A 196 -13.55 -5.90 -6.15
CA HIS A 196 -14.41 -6.74 -5.30
C HIS A 196 -14.73 -6.13 -3.93
N ILE A 197 -14.35 -4.87 -3.71
CA ILE A 197 -14.60 -4.17 -2.44
C ILE A 197 -16.05 -3.71 -2.38
N THR A 198 -16.77 -4.16 -1.36
CA THR A 198 -18.15 -3.73 -1.09
C THR A 198 -18.16 -2.43 -0.28
N THR A 199 -19.31 -1.72 -0.27
CA THR A 199 -19.50 -0.52 0.55
C THR A 199 -19.23 -0.79 2.03
N THR A 200 -19.65 -1.94 2.54
CA THR A 200 -19.40 -2.35 3.93
C THR A 200 -17.91 -2.52 4.20
N GLN A 201 -17.19 -3.17 3.30
CA GLN A 201 -15.73 -3.34 3.41
C GLN A 201 -14.99 -2.01 3.33
N LEU A 202 -15.41 -1.10 2.44
CA LEU A 202 -14.88 0.26 2.38
C LEU A 202 -15.10 1.02 3.70
N GLY A 203 -16.26 0.82 4.32
CA GLY A 203 -16.60 1.40 5.63
C GLY A 203 -15.69 0.93 6.77
N ILE A 204 -15.11 -0.28 6.67
CA ILE A 204 -14.12 -0.80 7.64
C ILE A 204 -12.70 -0.37 7.24
N MET A 205 -12.37 -0.47 5.96
CA MET A 205 -11.05 -0.14 5.43
C MET A 205 -10.67 1.33 5.67
N THR A 206 -11.60 2.26 5.42
CA THR A 206 -11.34 3.70 5.51
C THR A 206 -10.93 4.16 6.91
N PRO A 207 -11.66 3.85 8.01
CA PRO A 207 -11.23 4.23 9.35
C PRO A 207 -9.87 3.68 9.76
N MET A 208 -9.54 2.45 9.34
CA MET A 208 -8.24 1.84 9.61
C MET A 208 -7.09 2.55 8.88
N LEU A 209 -7.30 2.91 7.63
CA LEU A 209 -6.33 3.70 6.87
C LEU A 209 -6.20 5.11 7.44
N CYS A 210 -7.31 5.75 7.82
CA CYS A 210 -7.28 7.05 8.50
C CYS A 210 -6.49 7.00 9.81
N LEU A 211 -6.68 5.96 10.61
CA LEU A 211 -5.91 5.77 11.86
C LEU A 211 -4.41 5.63 11.55
N GLY A 212 -4.04 4.82 10.56
CA GLY A 212 -2.65 4.67 10.12
C GLY A 212 -2.04 6.00 9.65
N LEU A 213 -2.81 6.80 8.89
CA LEU A 213 -2.39 8.12 8.41
C LEU A 213 -2.27 9.13 9.57
N LEU A 214 -3.17 9.13 10.54
CA LEU A 214 -3.08 9.98 11.73
C LEU A 214 -1.80 9.68 12.54
N ILE A 215 -1.49 8.39 12.73
CA ILE A 215 -0.22 8.01 13.37
C ILE A 215 0.97 8.47 12.53
N SER A 216 0.89 8.37 11.19
CA SER A 216 1.91 8.86 10.26
C SER A 216 2.19 10.35 10.43
N ILE A 217 1.16 11.18 10.63
CA ILE A 217 1.30 12.62 10.89
C ILE A 217 2.09 12.87 12.18
N VAL A 218 1.79 12.12 13.24
CA VAL A 218 2.56 12.20 14.51
C VAL A 218 4.02 11.80 14.31
N CYS A 219 4.29 10.90 13.37
CA CYS A 219 5.63 10.42 13.05
C CYS A 219 6.47 11.39 12.20
N ILE A 220 5.91 12.49 11.68
CA ILE A 220 6.65 13.45 10.82
C ILE A 220 7.90 14.01 11.54
N LYS A 221 7.79 14.39 12.82
CA LYS A 221 8.94 14.90 13.60
C LYS A 221 10.02 13.81 13.79
N PRO A 222 9.69 12.61 14.31
CA PRO A 222 10.64 11.49 14.36
C PRO A 222 11.31 11.18 13.02
N LEU A 223 10.56 11.14 11.92
CA LEU A 223 11.11 10.88 10.59
C LEU A 223 12.13 11.95 10.19
N ASN A 224 11.85 13.23 10.48
CA ASN A 224 12.77 14.32 10.16
C ASN A 224 14.09 14.21 10.94
N LEU A 225 14.04 13.82 12.21
CA LEU A 225 15.25 13.59 13.02
C LEU A 225 16.04 12.36 12.54
N LEU A 226 15.35 11.29 12.14
CA LEU A 226 15.99 10.08 11.62
C LEU A 226 16.74 10.29 10.30
N LEU A 227 16.35 11.26 9.47
CA LEU A 227 17.10 11.64 8.26
C LEU A 227 18.53 12.08 8.57
N LEU A 228 18.77 12.67 9.74
CA LEU A 228 20.09 13.15 10.20
C LEU A 228 20.90 12.03 10.89
N GLY A 229 20.33 10.84 11.00
CA GLY A 229 20.94 9.68 11.65
C GLY A 229 20.50 9.48 13.10
N GLU A 230 20.58 8.22 13.58
CA GLU A 230 20.11 7.83 14.91
C GLU A 230 20.86 8.52 16.06
N ASN A 231 22.18 8.67 15.91
CA ASN A 231 23.01 9.29 16.96
C ASN A 231 22.58 10.75 17.14
N TYR A 232 22.36 11.48 16.05
CA TYR A 232 21.86 12.85 16.10
C TYR A 232 20.45 12.91 16.70
N ALA A 233 19.56 12.03 16.29
CA ALA A 233 18.20 11.97 16.84
C ALA A 233 18.19 11.72 18.36
N ARG A 234 19.11 10.88 18.86
CA ARG A 234 19.30 10.63 20.32
C ARG A 234 19.77 11.88 21.07
N THR A 235 20.77 12.60 20.53
CA THR A 235 21.27 13.84 21.16
C THR A 235 20.20 14.92 21.23
N MET A 236 19.24 14.90 20.28
CA MET A 236 18.07 15.78 20.28
C MET A 236 16.94 15.30 21.20
N GLY A 237 17.19 14.29 22.06
CA GLY A 237 16.24 13.79 23.05
C GLY A 237 15.17 12.82 22.50
N MET A 238 15.32 12.31 21.29
CA MET A 238 14.34 11.39 20.70
C MET A 238 14.48 9.98 21.31
N ASN A 239 13.36 9.40 21.76
CA ASN A 239 13.29 8.00 22.10
C ASN A 239 13.16 7.14 20.82
N ILE A 240 14.29 6.64 20.31
CA ILE A 240 14.37 5.88 19.06
C ILE A 240 13.42 4.66 19.06
N LYS A 241 13.40 3.89 20.19
CA LYS A 241 12.56 2.69 20.29
C LYS A 241 11.08 3.02 20.13
N ARG A 242 10.59 4.02 20.89
CA ARG A 242 9.19 4.43 20.83
C ARG A 242 8.81 4.97 19.45
N SER A 243 9.67 5.79 18.87
CA SER A 243 9.44 6.37 17.54
C SER A 243 9.39 5.30 16.44
N ARG A 244 10.33 4.34 16.45
CA ARG A 244 10.30 3.21 15.52
C ARG A 244 9.05 2.36 15.68
N THR A 245 8.65 2.05 16.91
CA THR A 245 7.42 1.29 17.16
C THR A 245 6.20 1.99 16.59
N LEU A 246 6.05 3.30 16.79
CA LEU A 246 4.94 4.07 16.21
C LEU A 246 4.95 4.07 14.68
N ILE A 247 6.12 4.23 14.08
CA ILE A 247 6.26 4.18 12.61
C ILE A 247 5.89 2.80 12.09
N PHE A 248 6.35 1.72 12.73
CA PHE A 248 6.01 0.35 12.31
C PHE A 248 4.53 0.04 12.49
N ILE A 249 3.88 0.54 13.56
CA ILE A 249 2.42 0.42 13.74
C ILE A 249 1.68 1.16 12.62
N SER A 250 2.09 2.39 12.30
CA SER A 250 1.50 3.15 11.20
C SER A 250 1.63 2.40 9.87
N THR A 251 2.84 1.95 9.54
CA THR A 251 3.10 1.18 8.31
C THR A 251 2.29 -0.11 8.27
N ALA A 252 2.24 -0.85 9.39
CA ALA A 252 1.49 -2.09 9.49
C ALA A 252 -0.01 -1.90 9.29
N LEU A 253 -0.59 -0.85 9.89
CA LEU A 253 -1.99 -0.49 9.67
C LEU A 253 -2.27 -0.14 8.22
N LEU A 254 -1.41 0.68 7.61
CA LEU A 254 -1.58 1.11 6.23
C LEU A 254 -1.45 -0.07 5.25
N THR A 255 -0.31 -0.77 5.29
CA THR A 255 -0.03 -1.87 4.35
C THR A 255 -0.84 -3.12 4.65
N GLY A 256 -1.04 -3.45 5.93
CA GLY A 256 -1.81 -4.62 6.35
C GLY A 256 -3.28 -4.48 5.96
N THR A 257 -3.87 -3.30 6.14
CA THR A 257 -5.25 -3.04 5.69
C THR A 257 -5.37 -3.14 4.18
N VAL A 258 -4.48 -2.51 3.42
CA VAL A 258 -4.48 -2.62 1.95
C VAL A 258 -4.40 -4.08 1.52
N THR A 259 -3.44 -4.84 2.06
CA THR A 259 -3.22 -6.23 1.67
C THR A 259 -4.40 -7.13 2.05
N ALA A 260 -5.03 -6.90 3.20
CA ALA A 260 -6.16 -7.70 3.64
C ALA A 260 -7.38 -7.56 2.73
N PHE A 261 -7.69 -6.35 2.29
CA PHE A 261 -8.86 -6.08 1.47
C PHE A 261 -8.62 -6.26 -0.03
N CYS A 262 -7.44 -5.89 -0.51
CA CYS A 262 -7.16 -5.81 -1.95
C CYS A 262 -6.11 -6.82 -2.42
N GLY A 263 -5.56 -7.64 -1.52
CA GLY A 263 -4.38 -8.44 -1.80
C GLY A 263 -3.09 -7.62 -1.80
N PRO A 264 -1.94 -8.24 -2.01
CA PRO A 264 -0.65 -7.54 -2.06
C PRO A 264 -0.57 -6.63 -3.30
N VAL A 265 -0.19 -5.37 -3.10
CA VAL A 265 0.05 -4.38 -4.17
C VAL A 265 1.46 -3.84 -4.01
N GLY A 266 2.37 -4.33 -4.84
CA GLY A 266 3.79 -3.97 -4.77
C GLY A 266 4.13 -2.65 -5.48
N PHE A 267 5.39 -2.22 -5.32
CA PHE A 267 6.07 -1.14 -6.03
C PHE A 267 5.58 0.29 -5.77
N ILE A 268 4.33 0.55 -5.45
CA ILE A 268 3.82 1.90 -5.15
C ILE A 268 4.58 2.51 -3.97
N GLY A 269 4.73 1.75 -2.86
CA GLY A 269 5.48 2.19 -1.69
C GLY A 269 6.97 2.41 -1.94
N LEU A 270 7.52 1.73 -2.92
CA LEU A 270 8.93 1.82 -3.25
C LEU A 270 9.22 2.95 -4.26
N ALA A 271 8.47 3.02 -5.35
CA ALA A 271 8.74 3.94 -6.45
C ALA A 271 8.27 5.38 -6.16
N VAL A 272 7.07 5.54 -5.61
CA VAL A 272 6.44 6.86 -5.47
C VAL A 272 7.22 7.81 -4.55
N PRO A 273 7.66 7.43 -3.33
CA PRO A 273 8.42 8.35 -2.48
C PRO A 273 9.72 8.80 -3.14
N HIS A 274 10.31 7.94 -3.95
CA HIS A 274 11.55 8.24 -4.65
C HIS A 274 11.34 9.26 -5.77
N VAL A 275 10.33 9.03 -6.63
CA VAL A 275 9.94 9.99 -7.68
C VAL A 275 9.57 11.33 -7.06
N THR A 276 8.86 11.32 -5.94
CA THR A 276 8.44 12.55 -5.24
C THR A 276 9.65 13.33 -4.71
N ARG A 277 10.66 12.65 -4.15
CA ARG A 277 11.91 13.31 -3.72
C ARG A 277 12.63 13.99 -4.89
N LEU A 278 12.69 13.33 -6.05
CA LEU A 278 13.29 13.89 -7.25
C LEU A 278 12.50 15.11 -7.77
N LEU A 279 11.18 15.01 -7.79
CA LEU A 279 10.29 16.06 -8.30
C LEU A 279 10.36 17.32 -7.43
N PHE A 280 10.31 17.16 -6.11
CA PHE A 280 10.33 18.28 -5.16
C PHE A 280 11.75 18.71 -4.79
N ASN A 281 12.77 17.96 -5.16
CA ASN A 281 14.17 18.18 -4.77
C ASN A 281 14.31 18.53 -3.28
N ASN A 282 13.58 17.81 -2.44
CA ASN A 282 13.47 18.05 -1.00
C ASN A 282 13.41 16.72 -0.25
N ALA A 283 14.03 16.69 0.93
CA ALA A 283 14.00 15.52 1.82
C ALA A 283 13.16 15.76 3.09
N ASP A 284 12.65 16.99 3.33
CA ASP A 284 11.87 17.31 4.52
C ASP A 284 10.52 16.56 4.53
N PRO A 285 10.26 15.67 5.48
CA PRO A 285 9.01 14.92 5.57
C PRO A 285 7.76 15.80 5.67
N ARG A 286 7.87 17.06 6.11
CA ARG A 286 6.73 17.97 6.19
C ARG A 286 6.18 18.35 4.81
N ILE A 287 7.07 18.44 3.81
CA ILE A 287 6.71 18.70 2.41
C ILE A 287 6.51 17.37 1.68
N LEU A 288 7.41 16.44 1.95
CA LEU A 288 7.47 15.19 1.20
C LEU A 288 6.29 14.25 1.51
N ALA A 289 5.77 14.21 2.76
CA ALA A 289 4.64 13.34 3.09
C ALA A 289 3.37 13.71 2.31
N PRO A 290 2.86 14.96 2.34
CA PRO A 290 1.68 15.32 1.55
C PRO A 290 1.93 15.23 0.04
N ALA A 291 3.13 15.54 -0.43
CA ALA A 291 3.51 15.38 -1.84
C ALA A 291 3.48 13.90 -2.27
N THR A 292 3.97 13.00 -1.41
CA THR A 292 3.96 11.56 -1.64
C THR A 292 2.54 10.99 -1.62
N MET A 293 1.65 11.51 -0.76
CA MET A 293 0.22 11.16 -0.76
C MET A 293 -0.41 11.45 -2.12
N LEU A 294 -0.24 12.67 -2.64
CA LEU A 294 -0.79 13.05 -3.94
C LEU A 294 -0.17 12.25 -5.09
N ALA A 295 1.14 12.08 -5.09
CA ALA A 295 1.82 11.29 -6.11
C ALA A 295 1.40 9.80 -6.07
N GLY A 296 1.19 9.25 -4.86
CA GLY A 296 0.70 7.88 -4.67
C GLY A 296 -0.71 7.69 -5.20
N LEU A 297 -1.62 8.62 -4.88
CA LEU A 297 -2.97 8.66 -5.41
C LEU A 297 -2.96 8.68 -6.94
N ILE A 298 -2.20 9.60 -7.54
CA ILE A 298 -2.05 9.71 -9.00
C ILE A 298 -1.53 8.40 -9.61
N SER A 299 -0.46 7.85 -9.04
CA SER A 299 0.17 6.63 -9.56
C SER A 299 -0.79 5.44 -9.51
N MET A 300 -1.56 5.31 -8.41
CA MET A 300 -2.49 4.21 -8.26
C MET A 300 -3.71 4.33 -9.19
N LEU A 301 -4.25 5.54 -9.38
CA LEU A 301 -5.31 5.78 -10.36
C LEU A 301 -4.86 5.48 -11.79
N LEU A 302 -3.64 5.87 -12.15
CA LEU A 302 -3.05 5.52 -13.46
C LEU A 302 -2.96 3.99 -13.63
N CYS A 303 -2.48 3.29 -12.61
CA CYS A 303 -2.43 1.83 -12.63
C CYS A 303 -3.82 1.20 -12.75
N ASP A 304 -4.84 1.74 -12.06
CA ASP A 304 -6.21 1.21 -12.12
C ASP A 304 -6.85 1.45 -13.49
N ILE A 305 -6.67 2.64 -14.09
CA ILE A 305 -7.14 2.94 -15.45
C ILE A 305 -6.56 1.94 -16.46
N ILE A 306 -5.26 1.68 -16.38
CA ILE A 306 -4.58 0.72 -17.25
C ILE A 306 -5.09 -0.70 -16.97
N ALA A 307 -5.20 -1.10 -15.71
CA ALA A 307 -5.69 -2.41 -15.31
C ALA A 307 -7.12 -2.67 -15.82
N LYS A 308 -8.01 -1.69 -15.74
CA LYS A 308 -9.38 -1.75 -16.31
C LYS A 308 -9.36 -1.91 -17.82
N LYS A 309 -8.54 -1.13 -18.51
CA LYS A 309 -8.49 -1.16 -19.99
C LYS A 309 -8.02 -2.48 -20.54
N PHE A 310 -7.06 -3.14 -19.88
CA PHE A 310 -6.47 -4.39 -20.32
C PHE A 310 -7.02 -5.62 -19.58
N LEU A 311 -7.96 -5.45 -18.64
CA LEU A 311 -8.53 -6.51 -17.80
C LEU A 311 -7.46 -7.32 -17.06
N LEU A 312 -6.40 -6.62 -16.60
CA LEU A 312 -5.27 -7.22 -15.91
C LEU A 312 -5.34 -6.98 -14.40
N PRO A 313 -4.77 -7.89 -13.58
CA PRO A 313 -4.62 -7.65 -12.15
C PRO A 313 -3.76 -6.40 -11.88
N VAL A 314 -4.16 -5.62 -10.90
CA VAL A 314 -3.52 -4.32 -10.62
C VAL A 314 -2.05 -4.47 -10.21
N ASN A 315 -1.70 -5.53 -9.51
CA ASN A 315 -0.31 -5.77 -9.08
C ASN A 315 0.64 -5.99 -10.27
N CYS A 316 0.15 -6.57 -11.37
CA CYS A 316 0.94 -6.70 -12.60
C CYS A 316 1.28 -5.32 -13.19
N ILE A 317 0.31 -4.41 -13.21
CA ILE A 317 0.50 -3.06 -13.75
C ILE A 317 1.42 -2.23 -12.83
N THR A 318 1.23 -2.30 -11.50
CA THR A 318 2.11 -1.59 -10.57
C THR A 318 3.56 -2.08 -10.65
N ALA A 319 3.78 -3.39 -10.87
CA ALA A 319 5.11 -3.95 -11.08
C ALA A 319 5.72 -3.48 -12.41
N LEU A 320 4.97 -3.56 -13.51
CA LEU A 320 5.44 -3.14 -14.85
C LEU A 320 5.81 -1.65 -14.90
N LEU A 321 5.10 -0.80 -14.17
CA LEU A 321 5.40 0.64 -14.09
C LEU A 321 6.45 0.96 -13.04
N GLY A 322 6.44 0.25 -11.91
CA GLY A 322 7.33 0.52 -10.79
C GLY A 322 8.78 0.07 -11.04
N VAL A 323 8.99 -1.11 -11.62
CA VAL A 323 10.34 -1.66 -11.85
C VAL A 323 11.19 -0.76 -12.74
N PRO A 324 10.73 -0.28 -13.93
CA PRO A 324 11.52 0.62 -14.76
C PRO A 324 11.89 1.93 -14.05
N VAL A 325 10.97 2.48 -13.24
CA VAL A 325 11.24 3.70 -12.46
C VAL A 325 12.37 3.47 -11.47
N ILE A 326 12.36 2.35 -10.77
CA ILE A 326 13.38 2.01 -9.79
C ILE A 326 14.74 1.79 -10.47
N LEU A 327 14.76 1.04 -11.58
CA LEU A 327 15.98 0.82 -12.36
C LEU A 327 16.58 2.14 -12.87
N TRP A 328 15.76 3.03 -13.38
CA TRP A 328 16.20 4.36 -13.82
C TRP A 328 16.80 5.17 -12.68
N VAL A 329 16.17 5.14 -11.52
CA VAL A 329 16.65 5.81 -10.31
C VAL A 329 18.00 5.28 -9.85
N ILE A 330 18.16 3.95 -9.79
CA ILE A 330 19.42 3.30 -9.42
C ILE A 330 20.52 3.69 -10.42
N ALA A 331 20.24 3.59 -11.72
CA ALA A 331 21.17 3.96 -12.77
C ALA A 331 21.63 5.42 -12.66
N LYS A 332 20.71 6.35 -12.38
CA LYS A 332 21.03 7.78 -12.20
C LYS A 332 21.93 8.02 -10.99
N ASN A 333 21.70 7.33 -9.87
CA ASN A 333 22.52 7.47 -8.68
C ASN A 333 23.92 6.89 -8.86
N LEU A 334 24.09 5.82 -9.65
CA LEU A 334 25.41 5.25 -9.98
C LEU A 334 26.27 6.20 -10.83
N HIS A 335 25.66 7.04 -11.67
CA HIS A 335 26.38 8.04 -12.47
C HIS A 335 26.73 9.33 -11.68
N GLY A 336 26.14 9.53 -10.51
CA GLY A 336 26.44 10.67 -9.62
C GLY A 336 27.64 10.42 -8.68
N PHE A 337 28.22 9.24 -8.69
CA PHE A 337 29.45 8.87 -7.93
C PHE A 337 30.75 8.96 -8.77
N LYS A 338 30.71 9.62 -9.95
CA LYS A 338 31.93 9.92 -10.72
C LYS A 338 32.34 11.37 -10.56
#